data_8bc433750306a3da94f3e68d6759ac61
#
_entry.id   8bc433750306a3da94f3e68d6759ac61
#
_cell.length_a   1.000
_cell.length_b   1.000
_cell.length_c   1.000
_cell.angle_alpha   90.00
_cell.angle_beta   90.00
_cell.angle_gamma   90.00
#
_symmetry.space_group_name_H-M   'P 1'
#
loop_
_entity.id
_entity.type
_entity.pdbx_description
1 polymer ?
#
loop_
_entity_poly.entity_id
_entity_poly.type
_entity_poly.pdbx_seq_one_letter_code
_entity_poly.pdbx_strand_id
1 'polypeptide(L)'
;VEQDEPPAGHARDEGLRALGVQRTRQRILTAARHHLIAVGYRSLSLEQVATDAEVTRVTIYRQFGSKLGLLDAVAEDLAQRAGVVAGMHAAAALDDPVAAFRAMVSETCRFWNTDPDLFRRLVSLSAVDPEAHRVISSREQWRVGQVAEFVARLAEADRLRSPFGPDDAGVTVAATTSFTTCDDIATRLLIDHDRLDNLLLPMLNGVVRLGRH
;
A
#
# COMPACT_ATOMS: atom_id res chain seq x y z
N VAL A 1 -29.26 34.44 26.80
CA VAL A 1 -28.87 33.05 26.55
C VAL A 1 -27.35 33.01 26.56
N GLU A 2 -26.81 32.66 27.74
CA GLU A 2 -25.40 32.55 28.02
C GLU A 2 -24.92 31.23 27.31
N GLN A 3 -24.04 31.35 26.34
CA GLN A 3 -23.43 30.20 25.69
C GLN A 3 -22.30 29.70 26.60
N ASP A 4 -22.53 28.55 27.22
CA ASP A 4 -21.58 27.83 28.06
C ASP A 4 -20.45 27.27 27.14
N GLU A 5 -19.36 28.00 27.04
CA GLU A 5 -18.12 27.58 26.38
C GLU A 5 -17.46 26.49 27.27
N PRO A 6 -17.21 25.27 26.74
CA PRO A 6 -16.60 24.21 27.54
C PRO A 6 -15.20 24.64 27.99
N PRO A 7 -14.80 24.36 29.24
CA PRO A 7 -13.53 24.84 29.80
C PRO A 7 -12.34 24.28 29.03
N ALA A 8 -11.45 25.14 28.60
CA ALA A 8 -10.23 24.87 27.81
C ALA A 8 -9.32 23.73 28.34
N GLY A 9 -9.50 23.33 29.58
CA GLY A 9 -8.80 22.18 30.20
C GLY A 9 -9.24 20.81 29.69
N HIS A 10 -10.51 20.61 29.33
CA HIS A 10 -11.05 19.32 28.87
C HIS A 10 -10.55 18.97 27.47
N ALA A 11 -10.52 19.92 26.55
CA ALA A 11 -10.02 19.73 25.19
C ALA A 11 -8.52 19.37 25.16
N ARG A 12 -7.75 19.93 26.08
CA ARG A 12 -6.30 19.67 26.20
C ARG A 12 -6.01 18.26 26.78
N ASP A 13 -6.80 17.82 27.74
CA ASP A 13 -6.68 16.48 28.34
C ASP A 13 -7.14 15.37 27.37
N GLU A 14 -8.19 15.60 26.61
CA GLU A 14 -8.65 14.71 25.52
C GLU A 14 -7.61 14.59 24.41
N GLY A 15 -6.97 15.69 24.02
CA GLY A 15 -5.89 15.68 23.03
C GLY A 15 -4.68 14.87 23.50
N LEU A 16 -4.29 14.99 24.77
CA LEU A 16 -3.15 14.23 25.34
C LEU A 16 -3.48 12.73 25.43
N ARG A 17 -4.72 12.37 25.77
CA ARG A 17 -5.18 10.97 25.79
C ARG A 17 -5.22 10.38 24.37
N ALA A 18 -5.71 11.11 23.38
CA ALA A 18 -5.73 10.70 21.98
C ALA A 18 -4.31 10.46 21.45
N LEU A 19 -3.36 11.36 21.74
CA LEU A 19 -1.95 11.19 21.40
C LEU A 19 -1.32 9.96 22.08
N GLY A 20 -1.67 9.68 23.35
CA GLY A 20 -1.23 8.48 24.06
C GLY A 20 -1.73 7.19 23.41
N VAL A 21 -3.00 7.17 23.00
CA VAL A 21 -3.60 6.03 22.27
C VAL A 21 -2.92 5.82 20.92
N GLN A 22 -2.68 6.88 20.16
CA GLN A 22 -1.98 6.79 18.88
C GLN A 22 -0.54 6.28 19.02
N ARG A 23 0.22 6.78 20.00
CA ARG A 23 1.58 6.29 20.28
C ARG A 23 1.58 4.79 20.63
N THR A 24 0.63 4.37 21.45
CA THR A 24 0.48 2.96 21.82
C THR A 24 0.15 2.11 20.60
N ARG A 25 -0.79 2.56 19.74
CA ARG A 25 -1.13 1.91 18.50
C ARG A 25 0.09 1.76 17.59
N GLN A 26 0.89 2.81 17.42
CA GLN A 26 2.07 2.79 16.57
C GLN A 26 3.15 1.83 17.09
N ARG A 27 3.37 1.75 18.41
CA ARG A 27 4.30 0.76 19.00
C ARG A 27 3.86 -0.67 18.69
N ILE A 28 2.57 -0.97 18.81
CA ILE A 28 2.03 -2.30 18.49
C ILE A 28 2.21 -2.63 17.00
N LEU A 29 1.92 -1.70 16.09
CA LEU A 29 2.10 -1.89 14.65
C LEU A 29 3.56 -2.11 14.28
N THR A 30 4.48 -1.36 14.88
CA THR A 30 5.93 -1.51 14.68
C THR A 30 6.43 -2.88 15.15
N ALA A 31 6.04 -3.33 16.34
CA ALA A 31 6.38 -4.64 16.87
C ALA A 31 5.78 -5.77 15.98
N ALA A 32 4.50 -5.65 15.62
CA ALA A 32 3.84 -6.61 14.75
C ALA A 32 4.50 -6.72 13.37
N ARG A 33 4.86 -5.59 12.75
CA ARG A 33 5.61 -5.56 11.48
C ARG A 33 6.94 -6.31 11.62
N HIS A 34 7.71 -6.04 12.66
CA HIS A 34 8.99 -6.70 12.92
C HIS A 34 8.82 -8.23 13.02
N HIS A 35 7.86 -8.70 13.83
CA HIS A 35 7.56 -10.12 13.95
C HIS A 35 7.06 -10.74 12.65
N LEU A 36 6.23 -10.04 11.87
CA LEU A 36 5.77 -10.52 10.56
C LEU A 36 6.94 -10.76 9.61
N ILE A 37 7.90 -9.86 9.56
CA ILE A 37 9.09 -10.00 8.73
C ILE A 37 9.97 -11.15 9.24
N ALA A 38 10.23 -11.21 10.54
CA ALA A 38 11.16 -12.17 11.13
C ALA A 38 10.65 -13.63 11.08
N VAL A 39 9.42 -13.87 11.52
CA VAL A 39 8.89 -15.23 11.73
C VAL A 39 7.64 -15.56 10.89
N GLY A 40 7.07 -14.59 10.20
CA GLY A 40 5.84 -14.73 9.40
C GLY A 40 4.57 -14.80 10.25
N TYR A 41 3.42 -14.73 9.55
CA TYR A 41 2.12 -14.63 10.22
C TYR A 41 1.76 -15.84 11.07
N ARG A 42 2.01 -17.08 10.60
CA ARG A 42 1.64 -18.29 11.37
C ARG A 42 2.30 -18.31 12.73
N SER A 43 3.58 -17.97 12.80
CA SER A 43 4.39 -17.96 14.02
C SER A 43 4.28 -16.66 14.81
N LEU A 44 3.58 -15.63 14.30
CA LEU A 44 3.36 -14.39 15.02
C LEU A 44 2.63 -14.64 16.34
N SER A 45 3.29 -14.32 17.45
CA SER A 45 2.75 -14.40 18.81
C SER A 45 2.28 -13.02 19.28
N LEU A 46 0.99 -12.89 19.59
CA LEU A 46 0.47 -11.64 20.17
C LEU A 46 1.05 -11.33 21.56
N GLU A 47 1.55 -12.36 22.28
CA GLU A 47 2.26 -12.21 23.55
C GLU A 47 3.60 -11.50 23.35
N GLN A 48 4.40 -11.94 22.37
CA GLN A 48 5.68 -11.32 22.02
C GLN A 48 5.48 -9.90 21.50
N VAL A 49 4.50 -9.69 20.62
CA VAL A 49 4.15 -8.35 20.14
C VAL A 49 3.75 -7.44 21.31
N ALA A 50 3.00 -7.94 22.28
CA ALA A 50 2.61 -7.16 23.46
C ALA A 50 3.82 -6.80 24.32
N THR A 51 4.74 -7.74 24.53
CA THR A 51 5.98 -7.52 25.28
C THR A 51 6.84 -6.44 24.60
N ASP A 52 7.10 -6.56 23.30
CA ASP A 52 7.94 -5.63 22.56
C ASP A 52 7.29 -4.23 22.41
N ALA A 53 5.97 -4.18 22.37
CA ALA A 53 5.22 -2.92 22.38
C ALA A 53 4.99 -2.33 23.77
N GLU A 54 5.47 -2.98 24.83
CA GLU A 54 5.26 -2.56 26.25
C GLU A 54 3.77 -2.37 26.58
N VAL A 55 2.92 -3.31 26.17
CA VAL A 55 1.49 -3.32 26.43
C VAL A 55 1.03 -4.69 26.91
N THR A 56 -0.26 -4.82 27.29
CA THR A 56 -0.86 -6.12 27.54
C THR A 56 -1.48 -6.70 26.27
N ARG A 57 -1.58 -8.03 26.18
CA ARG A 57 -2.31 -8.72 25.11
C ARG A 57 -3.77 -8.25 25.01
N VAL A 58 -4.40 -7.92 26.15
CA VAL A 58 -5.76 -7.36 26.18
C VAL A 58 -5.83 -6.02 25.44
N THR A 59 -4.79 -5.19 25.53
CA THR A 59 -4.70 -3.93 24.81
C THR A 59 -4.69 -4.17 23.29
N ILE A 60 -3.96 -5.19 22.80
CA ILE A 60 -3.94 -5.56 21.39
C ILE A 60 -5.33 -5.99 20.94
N TYR A 61 -5.98 -6.89 21.66
CA TYR A 61 -7.34 -7.33 21.32
C TYR A 61 -8.36 -6.20 21.31
N ARG A 62 -8.26 -5.28 22.27
CA ARG A 62 -9.15 -4.11 22.33
C ARG A 62 -8.98 -3.17 21.12
N GLN A 63 -7.75 -3.03 20.59
CA GLN A 63 -7.46 -2.12 19.48
C GLN A 63 -7.67 -2.75 18.09
N PHE A 64 -7.41 -4.03 17.95
CA PHE A 64 -7.37 -4.70 16.65
C PHE A 64 -8.34 -5.88 16.52
N GLY A 65 -9.00 -6.27 17.60
CA GLY A 65 -10.00 -7.34 17.63
C GLY A 65 -9.42 -8.74 17.52
N SER A 66 -8.50 -8.96 16.61
CA SER A 66 -7.91 -10.28 16.32
C SER A 66 -6.49 -10.16 15.76
N LYS A 67 -5.82 -11.31 15.62
CA LYS A 67 -4.53 -11.40 14.91
C LYS A 67 -4.68 -10.98 13.44
N LEU A 68 -5.80 -11.31 12.80
CA LEU A 68 -6.10 -10.88 11.44
C LEU A 68 -6.36 -9.37 11.36
N GLY A 69 -7.09 -8.80 12.31
CA GLY A 69 -7.28 -7.34 12.41
C GLY A 69 -5.96 -6.59 12.65
N LEU A 70 -5.02 -7.20 13.40
CA LEU A 70 -3.68 -6.62 13.53
C LEU A 70 -2.90 -6.67 12.22
N LEU A 71 -2.99 -7.76 11.44
CA LEU A 71 -2.40 -7.87 10.10
C LEU A 71 -2.96 -6.79 9.15
N ASP A 72 -4.28 -6.65 9.15
CA ASP A 72 -4.98 -5.63 8.36
C ASP A 72 -4.50 -4.21 8.71
N ALA A 73 -4.38 -3.93 10.01
CA ALA A 73 -3.90 -2.64 10.49
C ALA A 73 -2.42 -2.38 10.14
N VAL A 74 -1.56 -3.41 10.09
CA VAL A 74 -0.16 -3.28 9.63
C VAL A 74 -0.12 -2.95 8.14
N ALA A 75 -0.94 -3.59 7.32
CA ALA A 75 -1.01 -3.31 5.88
C ALA A 75 -1.58 -1.89 5.62
N GLU A 76 -2.56 -1.46 6.41
CA GLU A 76 -3.12 -0.10 6.35
C GLU A 76 -2.08 0.96 6.76
N ASP A 77 -1.37 0.75 7.86
CA ASP A 77 -0.30 1.64 8.32
C ASP A 77 0.82 1.80 7.27
N LEU A 78 1.15 0.70 6.57
CA LEU A 78 2.11 0.74 5.47
C LEU A 78 1.62 1.65 4.33
N ALA A 79 0.37 1.51 3.90
CA ALA A 79 -0.22 2.33 2.84
C ALA A 79 -0.30 3.81 3.25
N GLN A 80 -0.68 4.09 4.50
CA GLN A 80 -0.76 5.46 5.04
C GLN A 80 0.61 6.12 5.14
N ARG A 81 1.62 5.43 5.67
CA ARG A 81 3.00 5.96 5.76
C ARG A 81 3.62 6.18 4.39
N ALA A 82 3.34 5.31 3.45
CA ALA A 82 3.76 5.48 2.07
C ALA A 82 3.04 6.63 1.35
N GLY A 83 1.86 7.04 1.82
CA GLY A 83 1.06 8.08 1.19
C GLY A 83 0.53 7.69 -0.19
N VAL A 84 0.41 6.38 -0.48
CA VAL A 84 0.09 5.88 -1.83
C VAL A 84 -1.24 6.41 -2.37
N VAL A 85 -2.26 6.56 -1.52
CA VAL A 85 -3.56 7.10 -1.95
C VAL A 85 -3.42 8.55 -2.40
N ALA A 86 -2.70 9.37 -1.63
CA ALA A 86 -2.45 10.78 -1.99
C ALA A 86 -1.60 10.88 -3.27
N GLY A 87 -0.59 10.03 -3.43
CA GLY A 87 0.23 9.96 -4.64
C GLY A 87 -0.57 9.57 -5.88
N MET A 88 -1.45 8.58 -5.78
CA MET A 88 -2.34 8.18 -6.87
C MET A 88 -3.34 9.30 -7.24
N HIS A 89 -3.91 10.00 -6.25
CA HIS A 89 -4.78 11.15 -6.50
C HIS A 89 -4.01 12.29 -7.20
N ALA A 90 -2.78 12.58 -6.77
CA ALA A 90 -1.93 13.59 -7.41
C ALA A 90 -1.61 13.22 -8.88
N ALA A 91 -1.30 11.94 -9.14
CA ALA A 91 -1.11 11.45 -10.50
C ALA A 91 -2.38 11.57 -11.35
N ALA A 92 -3.55 11.21 -10.79
CA ALA A 92 -4.83 11.30 -11.47
C ALA A 92 -5.27 12.75 -11.78
N ALA A 93 -4.80 13.71 -10.99
CA ALA A 93 -5.10 15.14 -11.19
C ALA A 93 -4.32 15.78 -12.36
N LEU A 94 -3.35 15.09 -12.96
CA LEU A 94 -2.64 15.58 -14.15
C LEU A 94 -3.56 15.52 -15.38
N ASP A 95 -3.60 16.62 -16.14
CA ASP A 95 -4.46 16.74 -17.33
C ASP A 95 -3.98 15.86 -18.48
N ASP A 96 -2.66 15.76 -18.72
CA ASP A 96 -2.11 14.89 -19.74
C ASP A 96 -2.17 13.42 -19.33
N PRO A 97 -2.92 12.56 -20.05
CA PRO A 97 -3.06 11.14 -19.72
C PRO A 97 -1.74 10.37 -19.70
N VAL A 98 -0.76 10.78 -20.52
CA VAL A 98 0.56 10.14 -20.57
C VAL A 98 1.38 10.52 -19.34
N ALA A 99 1.36 11.80 -18.94
CA ALA A 99 2.02 12.24 -17.71
C ALA A 99 1.39 11.62 -16.47
N ALA A 100 0.05 11.54 -16.43
CA ALA A 100 -0.70 10.87 -15.36
C ALA A 100 -0.32 9.38 -15.23
N PHE A 101 -0.26 8.67 -16.34
CA PHE A 101 0.15 7.26 -16.38
C PHE A 101 1.60 7.06 -15.92
N ARG A 102 2.53 7.89 -16.38
CA ARG A 102 3.94 7.86 -15.92
C ARG A 102 4.04 8.07 -14.42
N ALA A 103 3.34 9.07 -13.89
CA ALA A 103 3.29 9.35 -12.46
C ALA A 103 2.72 8.18 -11.66
N MET A 104 1.66 7.52 -12.13
CA MET A 104 1.08 6.31 -11.52
C MET A 104 2.10 5.18 -11.46
N VAL A 105 2.85 4.91 -12.54
CA VAL A 105 3.89 3.86 -12.56
C VAL A 105 5.00 4.17 -11.55
N SER A 106 5.53 5.41 -11.56
CA SER A 106 6.57 5.84 -10.61
C SER A 106 6.09 5.75 -9.16
N GLU A 107 4.84 6.16 -8.89
CA GLU A 107 4.24 6.09 -7.56
C GLU A 107 4.07 4.65 -7.07
N THR A 108 3.68 3.75 -7.97
CA THR A 108 3.61 2.31 -7.67
C THR A 108 4.98 1.74 -7.32
N CYS A 109 6.01 2.06 -8.07
CA CYS A 109 7.40 1.65 -7.79
C CYS A 109 7.89 2.19 -6.44
N ARG A 110 7.62 3.47 -6.17
CA ARG A 110 7.93 4.11 -4.88
C ARG A 110 7.22 3.42 -3.72
N PHE A 111 5.95 3.06 -3.89
CA PHE A 111 5.18 2.33 -2.89
C PHE A 111 5.83 0.98 -2.56
N TRP A 112 6.22 0.20 -3.57
CA TRP A 112 6.90 -1.08 -3.37
C TRP A 112 8.25 -0.94 -2.65
N ASN A 113 8.94 0.18 -2.85
CA ASN A 113 10.22 0.48 -2.18
C ASN A 113 10.07 0.83 -0.69
N THR A 114 8.87 1.14 -0.22
CA THR A 114 8.64 1.55 1.19
C THR A 114 9.00 0.45 2.19
N ASP A 115 8.69 -0.81 1.88
CA ASP A 115 8.93 -1.96 2.76
C ASP A 115 8.90 -3.29 2.00
N PRO A 116 9.89 -3.57 1.14
CA PRO A 116 9.90 -4.77 0.30
C PRO A 116 9.81 -6.08 1.11
N ASP A 117 10.43 -6.14 2.28
CA ASP A 117 10.43 -7.34 3.12
C ASP A 117 9.04 -7.63 3.67
N LEU A 118 8.31 -6.62 4.09
CA LEU A 118 6.92 -6.78 4.51
C LEU A 118 6.03 -7.21 3.33
N PHE A 119 6.19 -6.61 2.15
CA PHE A 119 5.44 -7.01 0.95
C PHE A 119 5.68 -8.47 0.58
N ARG A 120 6.94 -8.94 0.60
CA ARG A 120 7.26 -10.37 0.37
C ARG A 120 6.50 -11.28 1.32
N ARG A 121 6.42 -10.92 2.60
CA ARG A 121 5.67 -11.68 3.62
C ARG A 121 4.18 -11.65 3.38
N LEU A 122 3.62 -10.50 3.03
CA LEU A 122 2.18 -10.36 2.75
C LEU A 122 1.76 -11.17 1.52
N VAL A 123 2.52 -11.08 0.42
CA VAL A 123 2.25 -11.86 -0.81
C VAL A 123 2.36 -13.35 -0.55
N SER A 124 3.42 -13.81 0.14
CA SER A 124 3.58 -15.22 0.49
C SER A 124 2.45 -15.72 1.40
N LEU A 125 1.99 -14.90 2.33
CA LEU A 125 0.88 -15.22 3.21
C LEU A 125 -0.44 -15.33 2.46
N SER A 126 -0.71 -14.39 1.56
CA SER A 126 -1.91 -14.40 0.71
C SER A 126 -2.06 -15.68 -0.11
N ALA A 127 -0.94 -16.31 -0.49
CA ALA A 127 -0.95 -17.56 -1.25
C ALA A 127 -1.33 -18.79 -0.43
N VAL A 128 -1.20 -18.76 0.92
CA VAL A 128 -1.33 -19.95 1.77
C VAL A 128 -2.37 -19.85 2.88
N ASP A 129 -2.92 -18.68 3.11
CA ASP A 129 -3.90 -18.44 4.17
C ASP A 129 -5.15 -17.73 3.61
N PRO A 130 -6.32 -18.39 3.58
CA PRO A 130 -7.53 -17.84 2.97
C PRO A 130 -8.07 -16.57 3.66
N GLU A 131 -7.85 -16.42 4.98
CA GLU A 131 -8.31 -15.22 5.69
C GLU A 131 -7.41 -14.03 5.39
N ALA A 132 -6.11 -14.23 5.41
CA ALA A 132 -5.14 -13.23 5.01
C ALA A 132 -5.29 -12.86 3.52
N HIS A 133 -5.59 -13.85 2.67
CA HIS A 133 -5.88 -13.60 1.25
C HIS A 133 -6.98 -12.57 1.06
N ARG A 134 -8.11 -12.69 1.78
CA ARG A 134 -9.22 -11.72 1.68
C ARG A 134 -8.79 -10.29 2.02
N VAL A 135 -7.96 -10.13 3.05
CA VAL A 135 -7.46 -8.83 3.48
C VAL A 135 -6.50 -8.23 2.44
N ILE A 136 -5.58 -9.04 1.92
CA ILE A 136 -4.53 -8.58 1.01
C ILE A 136 -5.08 -8.37 -0.40
N SER A 137 -5.96 -9.27 -0.88
CA SER A 137 -6.56 -9.18 -2.21
C SER A 137 -7.47 -7.97 -2.40
N SER A 138 -8.14 -7.48 -1.35
CA SER A 138 -8.94 -6.27 -1.44
C SER A 138 -8.09 -5.03 -1.79
N ARG A 139 -6.87 -4.95 -1.27
CA ARG A 139 -5.91 -3.87 -1.59
C ARG A 139 -5.35 -3.99 -2.99
N GLU A 140 -5.07 -5.23 -3.41
CA GLU A 140 -4.64 -5.49 -4.80
C GLU A 140 -5.76 -5.18 -5.80
N GLN A 141 -7.01 -5.52 -5.49
CA GLN A 141 -8.17 -5.14 -6.32
C GLN A 141 -8.32 -3.62 -6.43
N TRP A 142 -8.12 -2.88 -5.34
CA TRP A 142 -8.11 -1.41 -5.39
C TRP A 142 -7.01 -0.90 -6.32
N ARG A 143 -5.78 -1.41 -6.21
CA ARG A 143 -4.66 -1.04 -7.10
C ARG A 143 -4.97 -1.32 -8.57
N VAL A 144 -5.49 -2.53 -8.86
CA VAL A 144 -5.89 -2.92 -10.23
C VAL A 144 -6.97 -1.99 -10.77
N GLY A 145 -7.95 -1.60 -9.95
CA GLY A 145 -8.96 -0.62 -10.31
C GLY A 145 -8.36 0.75 -10.66
N GLN A 146 -7.40 1.23 -9.85
CA GLN A 146 -6.70 2.48 -10.17
C GLN A 146 -5.95 2.39 -11.51
N VAL A 147 -5.21 1.31 -11.75
CA VAL A 147 -4.53 1.09 -13.04
C VAL A 147 -5.52 1.12 -14.21
N ALA A 148 -6.69 0.49 -14.07
CA ALA A 148 -7.72 0.47 -15.12
C ALA A 148 -8.22 1.88 -15.44
N GLU A 149 -8.40 2.76 -14.45
CA GLU A 149 -8.81 4.16 -14.65
C GLU A 149 -7.76 4.95 -15.46
N PHE A 150 -6.45 4.80 -15.15
CA PHE A 150 -5.38 5.44 -15.93
C PHE A 150 -5.32 4.91 -17.37
N VAL A 151 -5.51 3.61 -17.57
CA VAL A 151 -5.53 2.99 -18.91
C VAL A 151 -6.76 3.42 -19.70
N ALA A 152 -7.93 3.58 -19.08
CA ALA A 152 -9.13 4.10 -19.72
C ALA A 152 -8.90 5.52 -20.27
N ARG A 153 -8.27 6.40 -19.50
CA ARG A 153 -7.90 7.75 -19.95
C ARG A 153 -6.94 7.73 -21.15
N LEU A 154 -6.00 6.76 -21.18
CA LEU A 154 -5.12 6.57 -22.35
C LEU A 154 -5.90 6.06 -23.57
N ALA A 155 -6.90 5.19 -23.37
CA ALA A 155 -7.76 4.70 -24.45
C ALA A 155 -8.59 5.82 -25.06
N GLU A 156 -9.22 6.67 -24.25
CA GLU A 156 -9.96 7.86 -24.69
C GLU A 156 -9.10 8.83 -25.48
N ALA A 157 -7.81 8.92 -25.16
CA ALA A 157 -6.83 9.76 -25.87
C ALA A 157 -6.18 9.06 -27.08
N ASP A 158 -6.68 7.91 -27.54
CA ASP A 158 -6.09 7.09 -28.62
C ASP A 158 -4.61 6.73 -28.37
N ARG A 159 -4.26 6.43 -27.13
CA ARG A 159 -2.87 6.11 -26.72
C ARG A 159 -2.61 4.62 -26.53
N LEU A 160 -3.56 3.74 -26.80
CA LEU A 160 -3.30 2.29 -26.80
C LEU A 160 -2.65 1.84 -28.11
N ARG A 161 -1.86 0.78 -28.04
CA ARG A 161 -1.27 0.12 -29.21
C ARG A 161 -2.11 -1.09 -29.60
N SER A 162 -2.37 -1.25 -30.91
CA SER A 162 -2.96 -2.49 -31.44
C SER A 162 -2.01 -3.68 -31.12
N PRO A 163 -2.53 -4.86 -30.73
CA PRO A 163 -3.96 -5.22 -30.71
C PRO A 163 -4.69 -4.97 -29.37
N PHE A 164 -4.10 -4.26 -28.41
CA PHE A 164 -4.66 -4.12 -27.06
C PHE A 164 -5.93 -3.27 -27.03
N GLY A 165 -7.01 -3.84 -26.46
CA GLY A 165 -8.14 -3.09 -25.94
C GLY A 165 -7.89 -2.57 -24.52
N PRO A 166 -8.80 -1.74 -23.96
CA PRO A 166 -8.63 -1.18 -22.60
C PRO A 166 -8.45 -2.27 -21.52
N ASP A 167 -9.23 -3.34 -21.59
CA ASP A 167 -9.18 -4.42 -20.60
C ASP A 167 -7.85 -5.18 -20.65
N ASP A 168 -7.40 -5.59 -21.86
CA ASP A 168 -6.13 -6.29 -22.05
C ASP A 168 -4.94 -5.42 -21.63
N ALA A 169 -4.98 -4.14 -22.00
CA ALA A 169 -3.98 -3.17 -21.60
C ALA A 169 -3.96 -2.99 -20.06
N GLY A 170 -5.13 -2.86 -19.44
CA GLY A 170 -5.28 -2.73 -17.98
C GLY A 170 -4.69 -3.93 -17.24
N VAL A 171 -5.05 -5.14 -17.65
CA VAL A 171 -4.50 -6.39 -17.07
C VAL A 171 -2.99 -6.47 -17.26
N THR A 172 -2.48 -6.15 -18.46
CA THR A 172 -1.05 -6.20 -18.77
C THR A 172 -0.26 -5.19 -17.92
N VAL A 173 -0.76 -3.95 -17.80
CA VAL A 173 -0.13 -2.92 -16.96
C VAL A 173 -0.17 -3.33 -15.49
N ALA A 174 -1.32 -3.81 -14.99
CA ALA A 174 -1.46 -4.24 -13.60
C ALA A 174 -0.52 -5.39 -13.25
N ALA A 175 -0.38 -6.39 -14.13
CA ALA A 175 0.54 -7.50 -13.95
C ALA A 175 2.01 -7.04 -13.99
N THR A 176 2.38 -6.17 -14.93
CA THR A 176 3.74 -5.65 -15.07
C THR A 176 4.15 -4.79 -13.88
N THR A 177 3.23 -4.03 -13.30
CA THR A 177 3.46 -3.17 -12.13
C THR A 177 3.13 -3.84 -10.80
N SER A 178 2.82 -5.16 -10.78
CA SER A 178 2.56 -5.89 -9.53
C SER A 178 3.81 -5.98 -8.67
N PHE A 179 3.64 -6.10 -7.34
CA PHE A 179 4.78 -6.29 -6.43
C PHE A 179 5.64 -7.48 -6.85
N THR A 180 5.01 -8.62 -7.19
CA THR A 180 5.74 -9.85 -7.55
C THR A 180 6.64 -9.63 -8.77
N THR A 181 6.15 -8.99 -9.82
CA THR A 181 6.95 -8.68 -11.02
C THR A 181 8.06 -7.69 -10.70
N CYS A 182 7.72 -6.60 -10.00
CA CYS A 182 8.69 -5.58 -9.60
C CYS A 182 9.80 -6.14 -8.69
N ASP A 183 9.44 -6.97 -7.72
CA ASP A 183 10.38 -7.57 -6.77
C ASP A 183 11.32 -8.59 -7.43
N ASP A 184 10.82 -9.40 -8.38
CA ASP A 184 11.68 -10.32 -9.16
C ASP A 184 12.69 -9.55 -10.00
N ILE A 185 12.27 -8.48 -10.67
CA ILE A 185 13.17 -7.62 -11.45
C ILE A 185 14.19 -6.91 -10.54
N ALA A 186 13.75 -6.26 -9.47
CA ALA A 186 14.59 -5.54 -8.54
C ALA A 186 15.67 -6.44 -7.92
N THR A 187 15.24 -7.64 -7.49
CA THR A 187 16.15 -8.64 -6.90
C THR A 187 17.20 -9.14 -7.89
N ARG A 188 16.81 -9.45 -9.14
CA ARG A 188 17.76 -9.94 -10.16
C ARG A 188 18.74 -8.88 -10.63
N LEU A 189 18.28 -7.63 -10.68
CA LEU A 189 19.15 -6.51 -11.12
C LEU A 189 19.87 -5.83 -9.98
N LEU A 190 19.61 -6.21 -8.72
CA LEU A 190 20.18 -5.61 -7.51
C LEU A 190 19.96 -4.08 -7.45
N ILE A 191 18.72 -3.64 -7.77
CA ILE A 191 18.32 -2.25 -7.73
C ILE A 191 17.14 -2.03 -6.78
N ASP A 192 16.97 -0.81 -6.33
CA ASP A 192 15.81 -0.42 -5.51
C ASP A 192 14.54 -0.33 -6.36
N HIS A 193 13.38 -0.63 -5.75
CA HIS A 193 12.09 -0.66 -6.45
C HIS A 193 11.70 0.71 -7.03
N ASP A 194 12.07 1.81 -6.39
CA ASP A 194 11.79 3.17 -6.86
C ASP A 194 12.51 3.56 -8.16
N ARG A 195 13.49 2.75 -8.57
CA ARG A 195 14.22 2.92 -9.83
C ARG A 195 13.65 2.09 -10.99
N LEU A 196 12.64 1.24 -10.70
CA LEU A 196 12.05 0.35 -11.70
C LEU A 196 11.24 1.06 -12.77
N ASP A 197 10.69 2.23 -12.50
CA ASP A 197 9.93 3.00 -13.48
C ASP A 197 10.72 3.26 -14.77
N ASN A 198 12.04 3.46 -14.66
CA ASN A 198 12.95 3.61 -15.80
C ASN A 198 13.04 2.37 -16.70
N LEU A 199 12.67 1.20 -16.18
CA LEU A 199 12.62 -0.07 -16.92
C LEU A 199 11.19 -0.40 -17.35
N LEU A 200 10.23 -0.21 -16.45
CA LEU A 200 8.83 -0.56 -16.70
C LEU A 200 8.19 0.34 -17.76
N LEU A 201 8.47 1.65 -17.75
CA LEU A 201 7.91 2.57 -18.74
C LEU A 201 8.31 2.23 -20.19
N PRO A 202 9.59 1.92 -20.53
CA PRO A 202 9.95 1.39 -21.83
C PRO A 202 9.25 0.07 -22.18
N MET A 203 9.09 -0.86 -21.24
CA MET A 203 8.36 -2.12 -21.46
C MET A 203 6.88 -1.84 -21.76
N LEU A 204 6.24 -0.99 -20.97
CA LEU A 204 4.85 -0.61 -21.12
C LEU A 204 4.59 0.22 -22.39
N ASN A 205 5.63 0.84 -22.97
CA ASN A 205 5.49 1.49 -24.29
C ASN A 205 5.18 0.50 -25.42
N GLY A 206 5.27 -0.80 -25.18
CA GLY A 206 4.73 -1.84 -26.06
C GLY A 206 3.20 -1.98 -26.04
N VAL A 207 2.55 -1.52 -24.96
CA VAL A 207 1.10 -1.58 -24.75
C VAL A 207 0.45 -0.21 -24.98
N VAL A 208 1.11 0.86 -24.49
CA VAL A 208 0.63 2.25 -24.54
C VAL A 208 1.63 3.14 -25.27
N ARG A 209 1.14 4.17 -25.98
CA ARG A 209 2.00 5.13 -26.71
C ARG A 209 2.43 6.26 -25.79
N LEU A 210 3.57 6.08 -25.11
CA LEU A 210 4.08 7.06 -24.14
C LEU A 210 4.83 8.26 -24.76
N GLY A 211 5.01 8.27 -26.08
CA GLY A 211 5.83 9.29 -26.75
C GLY A 211 7.33 9.02 -26.60
N ARG A 212 8.16 9.90 -27.17
CA ARG A 212 9.62 9.90 -26.92
C ARG A 212 9.91 10.63 -25.61
N HIS A 213 10.90 10.13 -24.88
CA HIS A 213 11.50 10.86 -23.75
C HIS A 213 12.23 12.09 -24.25
#